data_0469c048319e6dfa406dc87f06523459
#
_entry.id   0469c048319e6dfa406dc87f06523459
#
_cell.length_a   1.000
_cell.length_b   1.000
_cell.length_c   1.000
_cell.angle_alpha   90.00
_cell.angle_beta   90.00
_cell.angle_gamma   90.00
#
_symmetry.space_group_name_H-M   'P 1'
#
loop_
_entity.id
_entity.type
_entity.pdbx_description
1 polymer ?
#
loop_
_entity_poly.entity_id
_entity_poly.type
_entity_poly.pdbx_seq_one_letter_code
_entity_poly.pdbx_strand_id
1 'polypeptide(L)'
;GMCRLFRQFSFPGGIPSHAAPQTPGSIHEGGELGYSLSHAYGAVFDNPDLIVACVVGDGEAETGPLATSWHGNKFLNPVADGAVLPILHLNGFKIANPTVLARIGSEELGKLLEGYGYAPIFVEGDKPELMHQKMAVALDTAFDKIRSIQSAARSGTLTQRPIWPIIVLRSLKGWTGP
;
A
#
# COMPACT_ATOMS: atom_id res chain seq x y z
N GLY A 1 -2.17 -3.93 -23.19
CA GLY A 1 -1.67 -3.47 -21.92
C GLY A 1 -0.28 -2.86 -21.99
N MET A 2 0.76 -3.57 -21.54
CA MET A 2 2.13 -3.05 -21.33
C MET A 2 2.77 -2.39 -22.55
N CYS A 3 2.68 -3.00 -23.74
CA CYS A 3 3.24 -2.38 -24.96
C CYS A 3 2.63 -1.00 -25.26
N ARG A 4 1.33 -0.80 -24.96
CA ARG A 4 0.69 0.50 -25.15
C ARG A 4 1.17 1.49 -24.10
N LEU A 5 1.33 1.06 -22.86
CA LEU A 5 1.89 1.85 -21.77
C LEU A 5 3.28 2.37 -22.14
N PHE A 6 4.20 1.48 -22.56
CA PHE A 6 5.56 1.87 -22.92
C PHE A 6 5.64 2.84 -24.13
N ARG A 7 4.71 2.73 -25.07
CA ARG A 7 4.67 3.67 -26.21
C ARG A 7 4.18 5.06 -25.84
N GLN A 8 3.46 5.19 -24.74
CA GLN A 8 2.86 6.45 -24.28
C GLN A 8 3.57 7.05 -23.07
N PHE A 9 4.53 6.31 -22.47
CA PHE A 9 5.24 6.72 -21.26
C PHE A 9 6.06 7.99 -21.54
N SER A 10 5.84 9.01 -20.72
CA SER A 10 6.46 10.34 -20.78
C SER A 10 6.32 11.04 -22.16
N PHE A 11 5.36 10.63 -22.97
CA PHE A 11 5.06 11.28 -24.23
C PHE A 11 4.04 12.42 -24.02
N PRO A 12 4.13 13.55 -24.73
CA PRO A 12 3.14 14.63 -24.62
C PRO A 12 1.72 14.13 -24.85
N GLY A 13 0.83 14.33 -23.88
CA GLY A 13 -0.54 13.79 -23.92
C GLY A 13 -0.65 12.29 -23.66
N GLY A 14 0.46 11.64 -23.31
CA GLY A 14 0.51 10.23 -22.95
C GLY A 14 0.44 10.00 -21.44
N ILE A 15 1.11 8.94 -20.98
CA ILE A 15 1.14 8.55 -19.57
C ILE A 15 2.34 9.25 -18.89
N PRO A 16 2.12 9.98 -17.79
CA PRO A 16 3.21 10.64 -17.07
C PRO A 16 4.16 9.64 -16.41
N SER A 17 5.37 10.09 -16.07
CA SER A 17 6.41 9.27 -15.44
C SER A 17 6.08 8.86 -14.00
N HIS A 18 5.20 9.60 -13.33
CA HIS A 18 4.68 9.27 -12.02
C HIS A 18 3.25 8.75 -12.12
N ALA A 19 2.82 7.97 -11.13
CA ALA A 19 1.41 7.59 -11.04
C ALA A 19 0.54 8.85 -10.99
N ALA A 20 -0.53 8.87 -11.79
CA ALA A 20 -1.38 10.04 -11.91
C ALA A 20 -2.83 9.65 -12.23
N PRO A 21 -3.80 10.50 -11.89
CA PRO A 21 -5.23 10.23 -12.12
C PRO A 21 -5.61 9.98 -13.59
N GLN A 22 -4.78 10.42 -14.54
CA GLN A 22 -4.97 10.13 -15.97
C GLN A 22 -4.79 8.64 -16.30
N THR A 23 -4.13 7.87 -15.43
CA THR A 23 -4.04 6.41 -15.56
C THR A 23 -5.31 5.78 -15.00
N PRO A 24 -6.09 5.03 -15.81
CA PRO A 24 -7.32 4.40 -15.33
C PRO A 24 -7.11 3.57 -14.07
N GLY A 25 -7.90 3.84 -13.03
CA GLY A 25 -7.81 3.18 -11.73
C GLY A 25 -6.85 3.85 -10.74
N SER A 26 -6.05 4.82 -11.17
CA SER A 26 -5.24 5.65 -10.26
C SER A 26 -6.03 6.87 -9.79
N ILE A 27 -5.88 7.21 -8.50
CA ILE A 27 -6.56 8.37 -7.89
C ILE A 27 -5.60 9.41 -7.33
N HIS A 28 -4.29 9.14 -7.39
CA HIS A 28 -3.29 9.96 -6.74
C HIS A 28 -2.16 10.36 -7.71
N GLU A 29 -1.66 11.58 -7.56
CA GLU A 29 -0.44 12.07 -8.21
C GLU A 29 0.79 11.66 -7.39
N GLY A 30 1.50 10.64 -7.89
CA GLY A 30 2.63 10.02 -7.17
C GLY A 30 3.89 10.89 -7.09
N GLY A 31 3.94 12.03 -7.78
CA GLY A 31 5.05 12.98 -7.69
C GLY A 31 5.05 13.80 -6.41
N GLU A 32 3.89 13.97 -5.77
CA GLU A 32 3.76 14.64 -4.47
C GLU A 32 3.85 13.63 -3.33
N LEU A 33 5.03 13.54 -2.70
CA LEU A 33 5.27 12.55 -1.66
C LEU A 33 4.61 12.91 -0.34
N GLY A 34 4.05 11.91 0.33
CA GLY A 34 3.51 12.00 1.67
C GLY A 34 1.99 11.99 1.78
N TYR A 35 1.27 12.04 0.67
CA TYR A 35 -0.20 12.19 0.67
C TYR A 35 -0.96 10.95 0.16
N SER A 36 -0.26 9.97 -0.43
CA SER A 36 -0.88 8.80 -1.05
C SER A 36 -1.82 8.05 -0.10
N LEU A 37 -1.36 7.79 1.11
CA LEU A 37 -2.14 7.02 2.09
C LEU A 37 -3.35 7.78 2.61
N SER A 38 -3.24 9.10 2.86
CA SER A 38 -4.38 9.92 3.27
C SER A 38 -5.42 10.07 2.16
N HIS A 39 -4.98 10.20 0.89
CA HIS A 39 -5.89 10.19 -0.26
C HIS A 39 -6.61 8.84 -0.40
N ALA A 40 -5.90 7.72 -0.18
CA ALA A 40 -6.51 6.39 -0.19
C ALA A 40 -7.60 6.26 0.88
N TYR A 41 -7.35 6.77 2.10
CA TYR A 41 -8.37 6.79 3.15
C TYR A 41 -9.55 7.69 2.79
N GLY A 42 -9.28 8.89 2.25
CA GLY A 42 -10.35 9.78 1.80
C GLY A 42 -11.25 9.17 0.73
N ALA A 43 -10.68 8.39 -0.19
CA ALA A 43 -11.44 7.76 -1.26
C ALA A 43 -12.39 6.65 -0.78
N VAL A 44 -12.09 5.97 0.33
CA VAL A 44 -12.90 4.86 0.84
C VAL A 44 -13.98 5.27 1.83
N PHE A 45 -13.96 6.52 2.34
CA PHE A 45 -15.05 7.00 3.18
C PHE A 45 -16.36 7.00 2.41
N ASP A 46 -17.43 6.50 3.04
CA ASP A 46 -18.79 6.34 2.47
C ASP A 46 -18.84 5.49 1.17
N ASN A 47 -17.80 4.69 0.91
CA ASN A 47 -17.72 3.79 -0.24
C ASN A 47 -17.52 2.33 0.21
N PRO A 48 -18.54 1.66 0.77
CA PRO A 48 -18.39 0.39 1.48
C PRO A 48 -17.85 -0.77 0.63
N ASP A 49 -17.99 -0.69 -0.68
CA ASP A 49 -17.55 -1.74 -1.61
C ASP A 49 -16.16 -1.48 -2.22
N LEU A 50 -15.59 -0.29 -1.96
CA LEU A 50 -14.31 0.11 -2.52
C LEU A 50 -13.16 -0.45 -1.68
N ILE A 51 -12.18 -1.07 -2.33
CA ILE A 51 -10.87 -1.38 -1.75
C ILE A 51 -9.81 -0.64 -2.55
N VAL A 52 -9.06 0.22 -1.87
CA VAL A 52 -7.96 0.99 -2.49
C VAL A 52 -6.63 0.35 -2.10
N ALA A 53 -5.88 -0.13 -3.08
CA ALA A 53 -4.49 -0.51 -2.89
C ALA A 53 -3.61 0.75 -2.93
N CYS A 54 -2.87 1.03 -1.86
CA CYS A 54 -2.00 2.18 -1.75
C CYS A 54 -0.53 1.74 -1.67
N VAL A 55 0.20 1.89 -2.77
CA VAL A 55 1.63 1.61 -2.80
C VAL A 55 2.39 2.81 -2.22
N VAL A 56 3.11 2.58 -1.14
CA VAL A 56 3.90 3.58 -0.41
C VAL A 56 5.37 3.20 -0.51
N GLY A 57 6.20 4.05 -1.10
CA GLY A 57 7.64 3.87 -1.07
C GLY A 57 8.20 4.13 0.33
N ASP A 58 9.26 3.43 0.71
CA ASP A 58 9.89 3.61 2.02
C ASP A 58 10.47 5.02 2.23
N GLY A 59 10.89 5.69 1.16
CA GLY A 59 11.28 7.10 1.21
C GLY A 59 10.10 8.03 1.45
N GLU A 60 8.93 7.75 0.85
CA GLU A 60 7.70 8.49 1.13
C GLU A 60 7.22 8.24 2.57
N ALA A 61 7.36 7.01 3.07
CA ALA A 61 6.95 6.61 4.41
C ALA A 61 7.58 7.45 5.53
N GLU A 62 8.74 8.09 5.27
CA GLU A 62 9.46 8.96 6.21
C GLU A 62 9.00 10.42 6.18
N THR A 63 8.18 10.81 5.21
CA THR A 63 7.65 12.18 5.15
C THR A 63 6.68 12.42 6.31
N GLY A 64 6.67 13.66 6.84
CA GLY A 64 5.79 14.00 7.96
C GLY A 64 4.31 13.67 7.71
N PRO A 65 3.72 14.09 6.59
CA PRO A 65 2.33 13.78 6.29
C PRO A 65 2.03 12.27 6.23
N LEU A 66 2.91 11.47 5.62
CA LEU A 66 2.67 10.04 5.55
C LEU A 66 2.88 9.32 6.87
N ALA A 67 3.89 9.74 7.64
CA ALA A 67 4.16 9.16 8.95
C ALA A 67 2.96 9.27 9.90
N THR A 68 2.15 10.33 9.77
CA THR A 68 0.90 10.49 10.51
C THR A 68 -0.28 9.76 9.87
N SER A 69 -0.26 9.54 8.56
CA SER A 69 -1.35 8.90 7.81
C SER A 69 -1.54 7.41 8.13
N TRP A 70 -0.52 6.75 8.70
CA TRP A 70 -0.66 5.36 9.18
C TRP A 70 -1.80 5.19 10.18
N HIS A 71 -2.18 6.25 10.91
CA HIS A 71 -3.30 6.24 11.83
C HIS A 71 -4.68 6.31 11.16
N GLY A 72 -4.74 6.52 9.84
CA GLY A 72 -5.99 6.65 9.07
C GLY A 72 -6.94 5.47 9.24
N ASN A 73 -6.41 4.26 9.44
CA ASN A 73 -7.21 3.07 9.72
C ASN A 73 -8.10 3.19 10.97
N LYS A 74 -7.80 4.11 11.87
CA LYS A 74 -8.56 4.32 13.11
C LYS A 74 -9.85 5.11 12.91
N PHE A 75 -9.97 5.76 11.75
CA PHE A 75 -11.16 6.53 11.37
C PHE A 75 -12.14 5.72 10.51
N LEU A 76 -11.70 4.57 9.97
CA LEU A 76 -12.57 3.73 9.15
C LEU A 76 -13.67 3.08 9.98
N ASN A 77 -14.90 3.21 9.48
CA ASN A 77 -16.05 2.44 9.93
C ASN A 77 -16.28 1.27 8.96
N PRO A 78 -15.92 0.03 9.30
CA PRO A 78 -16.02 -1.09 8.36
C PRO A 78 -17.46 -1.47 7.97
N VAL A 79 -18.48 -0.84 8.57
CA VAL A 79 -19.88 -0.98 8.17
C VAL A 79 -20.18 -0.10 6.96
N ALA A 80 -19.77 1.17 7.00
CA ALA A 80 -20.15 2.19 6.02
C ALA A 80 -19.04 2.54 5.03
N ASP A 81 -17.79 2.30 5.40
CA ASP A 81 -16.63 2.64 4.59
C ASP A 81 -16.07 1.42 3.84
N GLY A 82 -15.28 1.71 2.83
CA GLY A 82 -14.46 0.74 2.14
C GLY A 82 -13.22 0.34 2.97
N ALA A 83 -12.18 -0.09 2.29
CA ALA A 83 -10.92 -0.46 2.95
C ALA A 83 -9.71 0.03 2.16
N VAL A 84 -8.63 0.31 2.86
CA VAL A 84 -7.32 0.58 2.27
C VAL A 84 -6.42 -0.62 2.54
N LEU A 85 -5.76 -1.11 1.50
CA LEU A 85 -4.66 -2.07 1.58
C LEU A 85 -3.35 -1.33 1.33
N PRO A 86 -2.61 -0.92 2.37
CA PRO A 86 -1.28 -0.36 2.17
C PRO A 86 -0.32 -1.45 1.70
N ILE A 87 0.55 -1.08 0.76
CA ILE A 87 1.65 -1.92 0.27
C ILE A 87 2.92 -1.09 0.44
N LEU A 88 3.65 -1.33 1.53
CA LEU A 88 4.93 -0.67 1.78
C LEU A 88 6.00 -1.31 0.90
N HIS A 89 6.45 -0.58 -0.12
CA HIS A 89 7.56 -1.00 -0.97
C HIS A 89 8.88 -0.59 -0.34
N LEU A 90 9.51 -1.53 0.34
CA LEU A 90 10.75 -1.34 1.08
C LEU A 90 11.93 -1.79 0.23
N ASN A 91 12.49 -0.87 -0.56
CA ASN A 91 13.69 -1.10 -1.36
C ASN A 91 14.97 -0.60 -0.68
N GLY A 92 14.86 0.07 0.45
CA GLY A 92 15.95 0.50 1.32
C GLY A 92 16.51 1.88 1.03
N PHE A 93 16.08 2.57 -0.03
CA PHE A 93 16.70 3.83 -0.44
C PHE A 93 15.68 4.89 -0.88
N LYS A 94 15.95 6.14 -0.46
CA LYS A 94 15.43 7.37 -1.11
C LYS A 94 16.43 7.73 -2.18
N ILE A 95 16.13 7.87 -3.40
CA ILE A 95 17.10 8.15 -4.49
C ILE A 95 18.48 7.49 -4.25
N ALA A 96 19.34 8.07 -3.40
CA ALA A 96 20.69 7.58 -3.10
C ALA A 96 20.95 7.28 -1.61
N ASN A 97 20.12 7.78 -0.71
CA ASN A 97 20.33 7.63 0.73
C ASN A 97 19.47 6.50 1.31
N PRO A 98 20.00 5.71 2.26
CA PRO A 98 19.22 4.70 2.96
C PRO A 98 18.02 5.31 3.70
N THR A 99 16.92 4.58 3.73
CA THR A 99 15.73 4.94 4.51
C THR A 99 15.86 4.50 5.96
N VAL A 100 15.08 5.11 6.86
CA VAL A 100 15.02 4.69 8.27
C VAL A 100 14.50 3.27 8.38
N LEU A 101 13.44 2.93 7.62
CA LEU A 101 12.83 1.60 7.65
C LEU A 101 13.78 0.49 7.15
N ALA A 102 14.78 0.82 6.33
CA ALA A 102 15.81 -0.12 5.91
C ALA A 102 16.85 -0.43 7.01
N ARG A 103 16.89 0.39 8.06
CA ARG A 103 17.84 0.24 9.17
C ARG A 103 17.33 -0.63 10.30
N ILE A 104 16.07 -1.02 10.26
CA ILE A 104 15.43 -1.86 11.27
C ILE A 104 15.11 -3.24 10.70
N GLY A 105 15.17 -4.26 11.57
CA GLY A 105 14.86 -5.64 11.18
C GLY A 105 13.36 -5.87 10.96
N SER A 106 13.01 -6.98 10.31
CA SER A 106 11.61 -7.32 10.03
C SER A 106 10.77 -7.46 11.30
N GLU A 107 11.35 -7.95 12.40
CA GLU A 107 10.66 -8.06 13.68
C GLU A 107 10.30 -6.68 14.26
N GLU A 108 11.25 -5.74 14.25
CA GLU A 108 11.04 -4.38 14.76
C GLU A 108 10.02 -3.64 13.88
N LEU A 109 10.14 -3.75 12.56
CA LEU A 109 9.18 -3.20 11.61
C LEU A 109 7.79 -3.78 11.82
N GLY A 110 7.69 -5.10 12.06
CA GLY A 110 6.44 -5.77 12.38
C GLY A 110 5.76 -5.14 13.59
N LYS A 111 6.49 -4.98 14.69
CA LYS A 111 5.97 -4.35 15.93
C LYS A 111 5.54 -2.90 15.71
N LEU A 112 6.28 -2.14 14.89
CA LEU A 112 5.90 -0.78 14.54
C LEU A 112 4.55 -0.74 13.81
N LEU A 113 4.38 -1.58 12.79
CA LEU A 113 3.15 -1.66 12.01
C LEU A 113 1.97 -2.19 12.84
N GLU A 114 2.21 -3.16 13.72
CA GLU A 114 1.21 -3.65 14.68
C GLU A 114 0.75 -2.53 15.63
N GLY A 115 1.67 -1.69 16.11
CA GLY A 115 1.35 -0.51 16.92
C GLY A 115 0.46 0.51 16.20
N TYR A 116 0.60 0.62 14.88
CA TYR A 116 -0.31 1.41 14.05
C TYR A 116 -1.68 0.74 13.83
N GLY A 117 -1.84 -0.54 14.16
CA GLY A 117 -3.08 -1.30 14.02
C GLY A 117 -3.16 -2.10 12.72
N TYR A 118 -2.02 -2.53 12.20
CA TYR A 118 -1.92 -3.39 11.04
C TYR A 118 -1.42 -4.79 11.38
N ALA A 119 -1.79 -5.76 10.54
CA ALA A 119 -1.22 -7.10 10.53
C ALA A 119 -0.29 -7.21 9.29
N PRO A 120 1.03 -7.14 9.45
CA PRO A 120 1.96 -7.15 8.34
C PRO A 120 2.10 -8.53 7.70
N ILE A 121 2.09 -8.56 6.37
CA ILE A 121 2.35 -9.72 5.52
C ILE A 121 3.65 -9.41 4.77
N PHE A 122 4.73 -10.12 5.07
CA PHE A 122 6.02 -9.89 4.43
C PHE A 122 6.15 -10.69 3.13
N VAL A 123 6.50 -9.99 2.05
CA VAL A 123 6.83 -10.55 0.75
C VAL A 123 8.26 -10.12 0.41
N GLU A 124 9.20 -11.05 0.49
CA GLU A 124 10.63 -10.78 0.35
C GLU A 124 11.29 -11.71 -0.67
N GLY A 125 12.23 -11.18 -1.44
CA GLY A 125 13.04 -11.94 -2.40
C GLY A 125 13.55 -11.14 -3.56
N ASP A 126 14.16 -11.84 -4.51
CA ASP A 126 14.84 -11.28 -5.68
C ASP A 126 14.48 -12.00 -6.99
N LYS A 127 13.86 -13.17 -6.92
CA LYS A 127 13.46 -13.96 -8.10
C LYS A 127 12.06 -13.57 -8.56
N PRO A 128 11.88 -12.97 -9.75
CA PRO A 128 10.58 -12.43 -10.20
C PRO A 128 9.45 -13.44 -10.13
N GLU A 129 9.64 -14.66 -10.64
CA GLU A 129 8.58 -15.68 -10.67
C GLU A 129 8.11 -16.04 -9.28
N LEU A 130 9.05 -16.20 -8.34
CA LEU A 130 8.73 -16.52 -6.95
C LEU A 130 8.06 -15.34 -6.25
N MET A 131 8.53 -14.12 -6.52
CA MET A 131 7.94 -12.91 -5.97
C MET A 131 6.49 -12.69 -6.44
N HIS A 132 6.20 -12.97 -7.73
CA HIS A 132 4.83 -12.92 -8.23
C HIS A 132 3.92 -13.92 -7.51
N GLN A 133 4.38 -15.15 -7.28
CA GLN A 133 3.61 -16.15 -6.55
C GLN A 133 3.37 -15.74 -5.09
N LYS A 134 4.41 -15.28 -4.39
CA LYS A 134 4.30 -14.78 -3.02
C LYS A 134 3.34 -13.59 -2.91
N MET A 135 3.44 -12.66 -3.86
CA MET A 135 2.57 -11.48 -3.88
C MET A 135 1.11 -11.85 -4.15
N ALA A 136 0.85 -12.80 -5.05
CA ALA A 136 -0.50 -13.30 -5.29
C ALA A 136 -1.12 -13.88 -4.00
N VAL A 137 -0.39 -14.74 -3.30
CA VAL A 137 -0.85 -15.31 -2.01
C VAL A 137 -1.06 -14.22 -0.95
N ALA A 138 -0.16 -13.24 -0.89
CA ALA A 138 -0.28 -12.12 0.05
C ALA A 138 -1.51 -11.25 -0.23
N LEU A 139 -1.81 -11.00 -1.51
CA LEU A 139 -3.00 -10.26 -1.94
C LEU A 139 -4.27 -11.03 -1.58
N ASP A 140 -4.37 -12.32 -1.91
CA ASP A 140 -5.53 -13.14 -1.56
C ASP A 140 -5.75 -13.14 -0.05
N THR A 141 -4.69 -13.35 0.74
CA THR A 141 -4.74 -13.32 2.21
C THR A 141 -5.24 -11.97 2.73
N ALA A 142 -4.74 -10.87 2.16
CA ALA A 142 -5.13 -9.53 2.56
C ALA A 142 -6.59 -9.23 2.21
N PHE A 143 -7.04 -9.60 1.00
CA PHE A 143 -8.43 -9.42 0.58
C PHE A 143 -9.40 -10.25 1.42
N ASP A 144 -9.08 -11.50 1.71
CA ASP A 144 -9.91 -12.36 2.58
C ASP A 144 -10.03 -11.77 3.99
N LYS A 145 -8.92 -11.23 4.53
CA LYS A 145 -8.93 -10.54 5.82
C LYS A 145 -9.82 -9.31 5.81
N ILE A 146 -9.69 -8.45 4.79
CA ILE A 146 -10.53 -7.26 4.63
C ILE A 146 -12.02 -7.65 4.57
N ARG A 147 -12.37 -8.60 3.73
CA ARG A 147 -13.76 -9.07 3.57
C ARG A 147 -14.31 -9.67 4.87
N SER A 148 -13.49 -10.43 5.59
CA SER A 148 -13.86 -10.98 6.90
C SER A 148 -14.18 -9.88 7.91
N ILE A 149 -13.35 -8.82 7.98
CA ILE A 149 -13.57 -7.66 8.85
C ILE A 149 -14.88 -6.97 8.48
N GLN A 150 -15.09 -6.66 7.19
CA GLN A 150 -16.28 -5.98 6.72
C GLN A 150 -17.56 -6.81 6.96
N SER A 151 -17.50 -8.13 6.70
CA SER A 151 -18.61 -9.04 6.95
C SER A 151 -18.96 -9.10 8.43
N ALA A 152 -17.97 -9.25 9.31
CA ALA A 152 -18.18 -9.27 10.75
C ALA A 152 -18.76 -7.94 11.28
N ALA A 153 -18.30 -6.81 10.74
CA ALA A 153 -18.82 -5.50 11.12
C ALA A 153 -20.29 -5.33 10.68
N ARG A 154 -20.58 -5.65 9.43
CA ARG A 154 -21.93 -5.50 8.85
C ARG A 154 -22.95 -6.47 9.45
N SER A 155 -22.51 -7.62 9.94
CA SER A 155 -23.36 -8.57 10.69
C SER A 155 -23.49 -8.24 12.19
N GLY A 156 -22.80 -7.22 12.68
CA GLY A 156 -22.79 -6.84 14.10
C GLY A 156 -22.01 -7.79 15.02
N THR A 157 -21.19 -8.67 14.46
CA THR A 157 -20.39 -9.64 15.25
C THR A 157 -18.97 -9.12 15.57
N LEU A 158 -18.58 -7.99 15.00
CA LEU A 158 -17.29 -7.37 15.29
C LEU A 158 -17.30 -6.70 16.67
N THR A 159 -16.61 -7.26 17.65
CA THR A 159 -16.61 -6.78 19.04
C THR A 159 -15.45 -5.88 19.39
N GLN A 160 -14.41 -5.84 18.56
CA GLN A 160 -13.19 -5.07 18.78
C GLN A 160 -12.81 -4.28 17.52
N ARG A 161 -12.00 -3.24 17.70
CA ARG A 161 -11.42 -2.52 16.56
C ARG A 161 -10.64 -3.49 15.68
N PRO A 162 -10.91 -3.51 14.37
CA PRO A 162 -10.21 -4.42 13.47
C PRO A 162 -8.73 -4.08 13.33
N ILE A 163 -7.94 -5.12 13.12
CA ILE A 163 -6.53 -5.01 12.71
C ILE A 163 -6.49 -5.26 11.21
N TRP A 164 -6.18 -4.21 10.45
CA TRP A 164 -6.19 -4.25 9.00
C TRP A 164 -4.91 -4.88 8.43
N PRO A 165 -4.97 -5.59 7.29
CA PRO A 165 -3.76 -6.09 6.65
C PRO A 165 -2.91 -4.97 6.05
N ILE A 166 -1.60 -5.19 6.00
CA ILE A 166 -0.63 -4.42 5.23
C ILE A 166 0.35 -5.39 4.61
N ILE A 167 0.75 -5.15 3.35
CA ILE A 167 1.81 -5.91 2.70
C ILE A 167 3.12 -5.13 2.81
N VAL A 168 4.19 -5.78 3.25
CA VAL A 168 5.56 -5.26 3.21
C VAL A 168 6.29 -5.97 2.07
N LEU A 169 6.42 -5.29 0.95
CA LEU A 169 7.13 -5.78 -0.22
C LEU A 169 8.60 -5.34 -0.13
N ARG A 170 9.48 -6.26 0.26
CA ARG A 170 10.91 -6.01 0.35
C ARG A 170 11.63 -6.54 -0.89
N SER A 171 12.28 -5.66 -1.62
CA SER A 171 13.05 -5.98 -2.82
C SER A 171 14.33 -5.15 -2.88
N LEU A 172 15.25 -5.51 -3.76
CA LEU A 172 16.42 -4.68 -4.04
C LEU A 172 15.98 -3.43 -4.82
N LYS A 173 16.65 -2.29 -4.59
CA LYS A 173 16.44 -1.09 -5.39
C LYS A 173 16.82 -1.34 -6.83
N GLY A 174 15.99 -0.90 -7.78
CA GLY A 174 16.19 -1.15 -9.20
C GLY A 174 15.92 -2.61 -9.62
N TRP A 175 15.36 -3.41 -8.74
CA TRP A 175 14.99 -4.78 -9.04
C TRP A 175 14.08 -4.85 -10.28
N THR A 176 14.37 -5.77 -11.20
CA THR A 176 13.78 -5.91 -12.54
C THR A 176 14.06 -4.75 -13.51
N GLY A 177 14.85 -3.78 -13.12
CA GLY A 177 15.34 -2.75 -14.02
C GLY A 177 16.56 -3.21 -14.85
N PRO A 178 16.98 -2.40 -15.85
CA PRO A 178 18.19 -2.67 -16.64
C PRO A 178 19.46 -2.60 -15.79
#